data_e73319d96140c1f4a54bba7dff6e4a28
#
_entry.id   e73319d96140c1f4a54bba7dff6e4a28
#
_cell.length_a   1.000
_cell.length_b   1.000
_cell.length_c   1.000
_cell.angle_alpha   90.00
_cell.angle_beta   90.00
_cell.angle_gamma   90.00
#
_symmetry.space_group_name_H-M   'P 1'
#
loop_
_entity.id
_entity.type
_entity.pdbx_description
1 polymer ?
#
loop_
_entity_poly.entity_id
_entity_poly.type
_entity_poly.pdbx_seq_one_letter_code
_entity_poly.pdbx_strand_id
1 'polypeptide(L)'
;MKYLTMSLGAALLSSAASMAAAETELHFIMCGGEVRAADQAVVDQFVADNEGVTVNLEAVPWGTCQDKSLTLAAAGDPPSIAYMGSRTLLQLAGNDLIVPAQIQDDVQYQTGVLNTVTVAGQEWGYPHAFSTKALYINCDIVEASGQECVAPATWDDMYAMAKGVVDNTDAAGVGLAGKDFDNTMHQFLNYLYSNGGVVIDPATGENKLDSQETRETLEFYGKLVEVAQEGPTAWERDQLKDLFNDGQIAMYVQGPWGYGQHNEDINQLVAPVPAGPSGESGTILITDSIVVFKGSGHEELAHELAQRITSGDSQYDLDSSWGLTPILDYAAMGKTDLYYEDGIWPNFTATISTGGPEPIVEDFKSLQSVFTNMVQGIILQDDTVDNLVTIAAEELDEAM
;
A
#
# COMPACT_ATOMS: atom_id res chain seq x y z
N MET A 1 -16.21 8.30 -97.47
CA MET A 1 -16.58 7.59 -96.22
C MET A 1 -15.34 7.46 -95.35
N LYS A 2 -15.23 8.27 -94.30
CA LYS A 2 -14.14 8.22 -93.37
C LYS A 2 -14.70 7.75 -91.97
N TYR A 3 -14.26 6.62 -91.52
CA TYR A 3 -14.65 6.10 -90.22
C TYR A 3 -13.73 6.70 -89.15
N LEU A 4 -14.33 7.38 -88.19
CA LEU A 4 -13.68 7.93 -87.02
C LEU A 4 -13.79 6.89 -85.87
N THR A 5 -12.73 6.27 -85.50
CA THR A 5 -12.68 5.39 -84.31
C THR A 5 -12.36 6.19 -83.06
N MET A 6 -13.36 6.25 -82.18
CA MET A 6 -13.22 6.85 -80.83
C MET A 6 -12.73 5.76 -79.85
N SER A 7 -11.48 5.89 -79.35
CA SER A 7 -10.95 5.07 -78.29
C SER A 7 -11.34 5.66 -76.91
N LEU A 8 -12.11 4.88 -76.18
CA LEU A 8 -12.49 5.21 -74.81
C LEU A 8 -11.33 4.72 -73.87
N GLY A 9 -10.62 5.65 -73.29
CA GLY A 9 -9.62 5.37 -72.21
C GLY A 9 -10.33 5.26 -70.88
N ALA A 10 -10.41 4.07 -70.32
CA ALA A 10 -10.86 3.86 -68.94
C ALA A 10 -9.74 4.20 -67.97
N ALA A 11 -9.86 5.31 -67.26
CA ALA A 11 -8.99 5.64 -66.11
C ALA A 11 -9.46 4.83 -64.89
N LEU A 12 -8.70 3.85 -64.48
CA LEU A 12 -8.83 3.15 -63.20
C LEU A 12 -8.32 4.08 -62.08
N LEU A 13 -9.25 4.70 -61.36
CA LEU A 13 -8.98 5.36 -60.09
C LEU A 13 -8.83 4.28 -59.01
N SER A 14 -7.58 3.94 -58.67
CA SER A 14 -7.26 3.17 -57.46
C SER A 14 -7.54 4.05 -56.23
N SER A 15 -8.70 3.91 -55.61
CA SER A 15 -8.92 4.42 -54.28
C SER A 15 -8.11 3.57 -53.29
N ALA A 16 -6.93 4.05 -52.85
CA ALA A 16 -6.28 3.56 -51.66
C ALA A 16 -7.17 3.97 -50.50
N ALA A 17 -7.97 3.04 -50.03
CA ALA A 17 -8.63 3.18 -48.74
C ALA A 17 -7.50 3.11 -47.71
N SER A 18 -7.12 4.24 -47.11
CA SER A 18 -6.42 4.27 -45.85
C SER A 18 -7.37 3.57 -44.84
N MET A 19 -7.07 2.33 -44.51
CA MET A 19 -7.59 1.75 -43.27
C MET A 19 -6.99 2.62 -42.14
N ALA A 20 -7.79 3.52 -41.60
CA ALA A 20 -7.49 4.08 -40.29
C ALA A 20 -7.34 2.86 -39.37
N ALA A 21 -6.15 2.63 -38.83
CA ALA A 21 -6.01 1.69 -37.74
C ALA A 21 -7.00 2.10 -36.65
N ALA A 22 -7.77 1.15 -36.17
CA ALA A 22 -8.66 1.43 -35.04
C ALA A 22 -7.77 1.92 -33.88
N GLU A 23 -8.09 3.09 -33.35
CA GLU A 23 -7.41 3.65 -32.21
C GLU A 23 -7.67 2.72 -31.01
N THR A 24 -6.61 2.20 -30.39
CA THR A 24 -6.68 1.34 -29.21
C THR A 24 -6.55 2.21 -27.98
N GLU A 25 -7.56 2.21 -27.10
CA GLU A 25 -7.50 2.91 -25.82
C GLU A 25 -7.33 1.91 -24.68
N LEU A 26 -6.28 2.10 -23.88
CA LEU A 26 -6.11 1.44 -22.60
C LEU A 26 -6.70 2.32 -21.50
N HIS A 27 -7.54 1.75 -20.65
CA HIS A 27 -8.02 2.41 -19.44
C HIS A 27 -7.16 1.98 -18.25
N PHE A 28 -6.45 2.93 -17.64
CA PHE A 28 -5.57 2.72 -16.50
C PHE A 28 -6.08 3.48 -15.27
N ILE A 29 -6.50 2.77 -14.24
CA ILE A 29 -6.97 3.35 -12.97
C ILE A 29 -5.83 3.31 -11.94
N MET A 30 -5.44 4.49 -11.45
CA MET A 30 -4.48 4.67 -10.37
C MET A 30 -5.19 5.11 -9.09
N CYS A 31 -4.72 4.59 -7.93
CA CYS A 31 -5.17 5.07 -6.63
C CYS A 31 -4.37 6.29 -6.20
N GLY A 32 -5.07 7.36 -5.81
CA GLY A 32 -4.48 8.61 -5.35
C GLY A 32 -5.35 9.82 -5.66
N GLY A 33 -4.99 10.98 -5.12
CA GLY A 33 -5.69 12.25 -5.40
C GLY A 33 -5.34 12.85 -6.77
N GLU A 34 -4.20 12.44 -7.34
CA GLU A 34 -3.66 12.94 -8.60
C GLU A 34 -2.80 11.86 -9.29
N VAL A 35 -2.58 12.03 -10.59
CA VAL A 35 -1.63 11.21 -11.35
C VAL A 35 -0.21 11.63 -10.98
N ARG A 36 0.64 10.66 -10.65
CA ARG A 36 2.04 10.92 -10.33
C ARG A 36 2.84 11.22 -11.59
N ALA A 37 3.75 12.17 -11.51
CA ALA A 37 4.55 12.57 -12.66
C ALA A 37 5.41 11.42 -13.21
N ALA A 38 5.91 10.52 -12.36
CA ALA A 38 6.67 9.35 -12.78
C ALA A 38 5.81 8.39 -13.62
N ASP A 39 4.60 8.07 -13.18
CA ASP A 39 3.68 7.22 -13.94
C ASP A 39 3.28 7.86 -15.28
N GLN A 40 2.97 9.16 -15.25
CA GLN A 40 2.62 9.90 -16.48
C GLN A 40 3.75 9.88 -17.51
N ALA A 41 5.00 10.06 -17.08
CA ALA A 41 6.14 10.04 -17.99
C ALA A 41 6.31 8.69 -18.70
N VAL A 42 6.07 7.58 -18.00
CA VAL A 42 6.09 6.24 -18.61
C VAL A 42 4.93 6.05 -19.58
N VAL A 43 3.74 6.51 -19.22
CA VAL A 43 2.55 6.46 -20.11
C VAL A 43 2.78 7.27 -21.37
N ASP A 44 3.32 8.49 -21.26
CA ASP A 44 3.63 9.34 -22.43
C ASP A 44 4.63 8.69 -23.38
N GLN A 45 5.69 8.06 -22.82
CA GLN A 45 6.67 7.33 -23.62
C GLN A 45 6.06 6.08 -24.27
N PHE A 46 5.22 5.33 -23.53
CA PHE A 46 4.52 4.16 -24.04
C PHE A 46 3.62 4.52 -25.24
N VAL A 47 2.85 5.60 -25.14
CA VAL A 47 2.00 6.11 -26.23
C VAL A 47 2.85 6.55 -27.43
N ALA A 48 4.00 7.20 -27.19
CA ALA A 48 4.90 7.63 -28.27
C ALA A 48 5.51 6.45 -29.04
N ASP A 49 5.76 5.33 -28.34
CA ASP A 49 6.34 4.12 -28.95
C ASP A 49 5.31 3.23 -29.65
N ASN A 50 3.99 3.40 -29.37
CA ASN A 50 2.92 2.55 -29.88
C ASN A 50 1.94 3.36 -30.74
N GLU A 51 2.18 3.43 -32.04
CA GLU A 51 1.33 4.18 -32.98
C GLU A 51 -0.12 3.65 -32.98
N GLY A 52 -1.09 4.56 -32.78
CA GLY A 52 -2.52 4.22 -32.72
C GLY A 52 -2.99 3.72 -31.34
N VAL A 53 -2.14 3.80 -30.33
CA VAL A 53 -2.49 3.50 -28.92
C VAL A 53 -2.63 4.80 -28.13
N THR A 54 -3.68 4.88 -27.32
CA THR A 54 -3.88 5.93 -26.31
C THR A 54 -4.06 5.29 -24.93
N VAL A 55 -3.75 6.03 -23.86
CA VAL A 55 -3.94 5.59 -22.47
C VAL A 55 -4.76 6.64 -21.74
N ASN A 56 -5.93 6.24 -21.26
CA ASN A 56 -6.73 7.03 -20.34
C ASN A 56 -6.24 6.72 -18.91
N LEU A 57 -5.29 7.51 -18.41
CA LEU A 57 -4.75 7.40 -17.07
C LEU A 57 -5.60 8.22 -16.11
N GLU A 58 -6.32 7.55 -15.23
CA GLU A 58 -7.28 8.15 -14.31
C GLU A 58 -6.83 7.97 -12.84
N ALA A 59 -6.69 9.09 -12.11
CA ALA A 59 -6.48 9.07 -10.66
C ALA A 59 -7.83 9.04 -9.93
N VAL A 60 -7.99 8.09 -9.02
CA VAL A 60 -9.21 7.88 -8.22
C VAL A 60 -8.82 7.87 -6.74
N PRO A 61 -9.55 8.59 -5.85
CA PRO A 61 -9.23 8.60 -4.42
C PRO A 61 -9.11 7.20 -3.81
N TRP A 62 -8.16 7.02 -2.88
CA TRP A 62 -7.81 5.75 -2.24
C TRP A 62 -9.01 4.95 -1.74
N GLY A 63 -9.95 5.59 -1.05
CA GLY A 63 -11.13 4.93 -0.50
C GLY A 63 -12.12 4.38 -1.52
N THR A 64 -11.92 4.61 -2.83
CA THR A 64 -12.88 4.22 -3.89
C THR A 64 -12.25 3.64 -5.14
N CYS A 65 -10.92 3.70 -5.29
CA CYS A 65 -10.26 3.30 -6.54
C CYS A 65 -10.39 1.80 -6.82
N GLN A 66 -10.20 0.95 -5.81
CA GLN A 66 -10.30 -0.50 -5.96
C GLN A 66 -11.75 -0.91 -6.24
N ASP A 67 -12.71 -0.37 -5.49
CA ASP A 67 -14.15 -0.60 -5.69
C ASP A 67 -14.62 -0.17 -7.09
N LYS A 68 -14.06 0.92 -7.62
CA LYS A 68 -14.36 1.37 -9.00
C LYS A 68 -13.90 0.33 -10.01
N SER A 69 -12.66 -0.16 -9.88
CA SER A 69 -12.10 -1.17 -10.78
C SER A 69 -12.92 -2.47 -10.76
N LEU A 70 -13.29 -2.94 -9.55
CA LEU A 70 -14.15 -4.11 -9.37
C LEU A 70 -15.55 -3.90 -9.95
N THR A 71 -16.14 -2.72 -9.77
CA THR A 71 -17.47 -2.39 -10.29
C THR A 71 -17.49 -2.40 -11.82
N LEU A 72 -16.47 -1.83 -12.46
CA LEU A 72 -16.33 -1.85 -13.91
C LEU A 72 -16.15 -3.28 -14.44
N ALA A 73 -15.30 -4.08 -13.78
CA ALA A 73 -15.09 -5.48 -14.15
C ALA A 73 -16.40 -6.30 -14.02
N ALA A 74 -17.15 -6.11 -12.94
CA ALA A 74 -18.45 -6.77 -12.74
C ALA A 74 -19.51 -6.33 -13.75
N ALA A 75 -19.42 -5.10 -14.27
CA ALA A 75 -20.31 -4.60 -15.33
C ALA A 75 -19.94 -5.13 -16.74
N GLY A 76 -18.82 -5.85 -16.88
CA GLY A 76 -18.33 -6.36 -18.17
C GLY A 76 -17.56 -5.32 -18.98
N ASP A 77 -17.10 -4.24 -18.36
CA ASP A 77 -16.29 -3.18 -18.95
C ASP A 77 -15.05 -2.93 -18.06
N PRO A 78 -14.16 -3.95 -17.87
CA PRO A 78 -13.01 -3.85 -16.98
C PRO A 78 -12.01 -2.80 -17.47
N PRO A 79 -11.28 -2.11 -16.56
CA PRO A 79 -10.12 -1.35 -16.96
C PRO A 79 -9.07 -2.30 -17.59
N SER A 80 -8.19 -1.79 -18.45
CA SER A 80 -7.10 -2.60 -19.01
C SER A 80 -6.10 -2.96 -17.93
N ILE A 81 -5.72 -1.98 -17.12
CA ILE A 81 -4.85 -2.15 -15.94
C ILE A 81 -5.36 -1.27 -14.79
N ALA A 82 -5.09 -1.70 -13.57
CA ALA A 82 -5.39 -0.90 -12.39
C ALA A 82 -4.39 -1.12 -11.26
N TYR A 83 -4.27 -0.10 -10.43
CA TYR A 83 -3.58 -0.17 -9.14
C TYR A 83 -4.48 -0.86 -8.12
N MET A 84 -4.01 -1.97 -7.56
CA MET A 84 -4.74 -2.78 -6.58
C MET A 84 -3.84 -3.14 -5.39
N GLY A 85 -4.41 -3.19 -4.21
CA GLY A 85 -3.71 -3.76 -3.06
C GLY A 85 -3.38 -5.24 -3.29
N SER A 86 -2.13 -5.64 -3.06
CA SER A 86 -1.72 -7.05 -3.28
C SER A 86 -2.53 -8.03 -2.43
N ARG A 87 -3.07 -7.59 -1.30
CA ARG A 87 -4.01 -8.32 -0.44
C ARG A 87 -5.29 -8.80 -1.14
N THR A 88 -5.70 -8.13 -2.24
CA THR A 88 -6.91 -8.49 -2.99
C THR A 88 -6.65 -9.45 -4.15
N LEU A 89 -5.39 -9.82 -4.42
CA LEU A 89 -5.04 -10.64 -5.59
C LEU A 89 -5.65 -12.04 -5.55
N LEU A 90 -5.76 -12.65 -4.37
CA LEU A 90 -6.41 -13.96 -4.21
C LEU A 90 -7.88 -13.88 -4.64
N GLN A 91 -8.61 -12.87 -4.17
CA GLN A 91 -10.00 -12.62 -4.54
C GLN A 91 -10.16 -12.34 -6.04
N LEU A 92 -9.30 -11.48 -6.62
CA LEU A 92 -9.35 -11.13 -8.03
C LEU A 92 -9.07 -12.34 -8.93
N ALA A 93 -8.04 -13.12 -8.62
CA ALA A 93 -7.67 -14.32 -9.36
C ALA A 93 -8.74 -15.43 -9.20
N GLY A 94 -9.24 -15.65 -7.99
CA GLY A 94 -10.28 -16.64 -7.71
C GLY A 94 -11.59 -16.36 -8.43
N ASN A 95 -11.92 -15.07 -8.65
CA ASN A 95 -13.08 -14.65 -9.43
C ASN A 95 -12.81 -14.50 -10.94
N ASP A 96 -11.65 -14.92 -11.44
CA ASP A 96 -11.26 -14.88 -12.85
C ASP A 96 -11.31 -13.45 -13.46
N LEU A 97 -11.03 -12.42 -12.63
CA LEU A 97 -11.08 -11.01 -13.04
C LEU A 97 -9.77 -10.48 -13.60
N ILE A 98 -8.64 -11.09 -13.26
CA ILE A 98 -7.31 -10.68 -13.70
C ILE A 98 -6.59 -11.84 -14.40
N VAL A 99 -5.53 -11.51 -15.14
CA VAL A 99 -4.64 -12.50 -15.75
C VAL A 99 -3.31 -12.55 -14.99
N PRO A 100 -2.60 -13.70 -15.00
CA PRO A 100 -1.28 -13.81 -14.36
C PRO A 100 -0.32 -12.74 -14.85
N ALA A 101 0.46 -12.17 -13.95
CA ALA A 101 1.51 -11.21 -14.30
C ALA A 101 2.64 -11.89 -15.11
N GLN A 102 3.25 -11.15 -16.00
CA GLN A 102 4.37 -11.58 -16.83
C GLN A 102 5.65 -10.86 -16.40
N ILE A 103 6.06 -11.13 -15.14
CA ILE A 103 7.25 -10.50 -14.55
C ILE A 103 8.50 -10.97 -15.31
N GLN A 104 9.36 -10.02 -15.67
CA GLN A 104 10.59 -10.29 -16.39
C GLN A 104 11.68 -10.80 -15.43
N ASP A 105 12.45 -11.80 -15.85
CA ASP A 105 13.50 -12.46 -15.04
C ASP A 105 14.64 -11.53 -14.61
N ASP A 106 14.84 -10.41 -15.30
CA ASP A 106 15.90 -9.42 -15.03
C ASP A 106 15.50 -8.36 -13.98
N VAL A 107 14.24 -8.32 -13.57
CA VAL A 107 13.74 -7.41 -12.52
C VAL A 107 14.08 -7.99 -11.15
N GLN A 108 14.97 -7.31 -10.42
CA GLN A 108 15.44 -7.76 -9.11
C GLN A 108 14.64 -7.08 -8.00
N TYR A 109 13.63 -7.75 -7.48
CA TYR A 109 12.86 -7.29 -6.33
C TYR A 109 13.61 -7.50 -5.02
N GLN A 110 13.30 -6.68 -4.01
CA GLN A 110 13.71 -6.92 -2.63
C GLN A 110 13.16 -8.27 -2.15
N THR A 111 13.91 -8.90 -1.25
CA THR A 111 13.51 -10.19 -0.68
C THR A 111 12.11 -10.11 -0.06
N GLY A 112 11.25 -11.04 -0.43
CA GLY A 112 9.88 -11.14 0.07
C GLY A 112 8.83 -10.34 -0.69
N VAL A 113 9.20 -9.34 -1.51
CA VAL A 113 8.23 -8.55 -2.28
C VAL A 113 7.43 -9.43 -3.24
N LEU A 114 8.06 -10.33 -3.99
CA LEU A 114 7.35 -11.24 -4.90
C LEU A 114 6.37 -12.16 -4.17
N ASN A 115 6.67 -12.55 -2.94
CA ASN A 115 5.76 -13.39 -2.15
C ASN A 115 4.42 -12.70 -1.88
N THR A 116 4.40 -11.36 -1.85
CA THR A 116 3.16 -10.59 -1.62
C THR A 116 2.21 -10.59 -2.82
N VAL A 117 2.68 -10.98 -3.99
CA VAL A 117 1.89 -11.03 -5.24
C VAL A 117 1.74 -12.45 -5.79
N THR A 118 2.31 -13.44 -5.10
CA THR A 118 2.29 -14.85 -5.49
C THR A 118 1.14 -15.57 -4.79
N VAL A 119 0.20 -16.10 -5.56
CA VAL A 119 -0.91 -16.94 -5.08
C VAL A 119 -0.82 -18.31 -5.75
N ALA A 120 -0.77 -19.36 -4.97
CA ALA A 120 -0.65 -20.74 -5.43
C ALA A 120 0.54 -20.98 -6.41
N GLY A 121 1.65 -20.27 -6.20
CA GLY A 121 2.86 -20.39 -7.02
C GLY A 121 2.82 -19.63 -8.34
N GLN A 122 1.86 -18.73 -8.52
CA GLN A 122 1.71 -17.85 -9.68
C GLN A 122 1.65 -16.39 -9.23
N GLU A 123 2.42 -15.51 -9.88
CA GLU A 123 2.33 -14.05 -9.71
C GLU A 123 1.11 -13.51 -10.43
N TRP A 124 0.30 -12.68 -9.72
CA TRP A 124 -0.94 -12.11 -10.22
C TRP A 124 -0.92 -10.58 -10.33
N GLY A 125 0.12 -9.94 -9.84
CA GLY A 125 0.32 -8.50 -9.93
C GLY A 125 1.78 -8.15 -10.15
N TYR A 126 2.02 -6.98 -10.70
CA TYR A 126 3.34 -6.36 -10.82
C TYR A 126 3.54 -5.50 -9.56
N PRO A 127 4.46 -5.85 -8.64
CA PRO A 127 4.71 -5.01 -7.48
C PRO A 127 5.07 -3.58 -7.91
N HIS A 128 4.33 -2.58 -7.40
CA HIS A 128 4.47 -1.19 -7.83
C HIS A 128 4.72 -0.22 -6.69
N ALA A 129 4.16 -0.46 -5.52
CA ALA A 129 4.44 0.32 -4.34
C ALA A 129 4.70 -0.61 -3.16
N PHE A 130 5.78 -0.34 -2.43
CA PHE A 130 6.15 -1.09 -1.25
C PHE A 130 6.35 -0.13 -0.08
N SER A 131 5.83 -0.49 1.06
CA SER A 131 6.00 0.32 2.25
C SER A 131 6.09 -0.49 3.52
N THR A 132 7.02 -0.10 4.35
CA THR A 132 7.10 -0.38 5.78
C THR A 132 6.59 0.82 6.56
N LYS A 133 6.48 0.70 7.88
CA LYS A 133 6.06 1.81 8.74
C LYS A 133 7.12 2.07 9.81
N ALA A 134 7.14 3.30 10.29
CA ALA A 134 7.99 3.74 11.39
C ALA A 134 7.22 4.65 12.33
N LEU A 135 7.72 4.83 13.54
CA LEU A 135 7.19 5.76 14.53
C LEU A 135 7.74 7.16 14.24
N TYR A 136 6.86 8.12 14.02
CA TYR A 136 7.18 9.55 13.95
C TYR A 136 6.97 10.19 15.30
N ILE A 137 7.91 11.01 15.73
CA ILE A 137 7.94 11.68 17.03
C ILE A 137 8.15 13.18 16.81
N ASN A 138 7.26 13.99 17.30
CA ASN A 138 7.41 15.45 17.36
C ASN A 138 8.22 15.82 18.60
N CYS A 139 9.50 16.06 18.40
CA CYS A 139 10.44 16.37 19.48
C CYS A 139 10.11 17.67 20.20
N ASP A 140 9.51 18.64 19.52
CA ASP A 140 9.13 19.90 20.17
C ASP A 140 8.09 19.67 21.28
N ILE A 141 7.14 18.75 21.05
CA ILE A 141 6.13 18.37 22.06
C ILE A 141 6.76 17.54 23.19
N VAL A 142 7.59 16.55 22.82
CA VAL A 142 8.26 15.69 23.82
C VAL A 142 9.14 16.51 24.74
N GLU A 143 9.96 17.42 24.21
CA GLU A 143 10.83 18.30 24.97
C GLU A 143 10.05 19.32 25.81
N ALA A 144 8.92 19.83 25.28
CA ALA A 144 8.02 20.70 26.05
C ALA A 144 7.41 19.98 27.27
N SER A 145 7.29 18.65 27.25
CA SER A 145 6.85 17.84 28.39
C SER A 145 7.95 17.65 29.45
N GLY A 146 9.16 18.12 29.18
CA GLY A 146 10.33 17.99 30.08
C GLY A 146 11.10 16.67 29.89
N GLN A 147 10.83 15.94 28.83
CA GLN A 147 11.51 14.68 28.47
C GLN A 147 12.58 14.92 27.41
N GLU A 148 13.55 14.01 27.32
CA GLU A 148 14.49 13.96 26.20
C GLU A 148 13.80 13.27 25.01
N CYS A 149 13.93 13.84 23.80
CA CYS A 149 13.42 13.23 22.59
C CYS A 149 14.39 12.17 22.07
N VAL A 150 14.14 10.91 22.40
CA VAL A 150 14.93 9.75 22.00
C VAL A 150 14.02 8.67 21.41
N ALA A 151 14.55 7.85 20.51
CA ALA A 151 13.81 6.73 19.96
C ALA A 151 13.45 5.72 21.05
N PRO A 152 12.17 5.42 21.30
CA PRO A 152 11.77 4.39 22.26
C PRO A 152 12.14 3.01 21.69
N ALA A 153 12.78 2.18 22.51
CA ALA A 153 13.19 0.84 22.10
C ALA A 153 12.06 -0.19 22.30
N THR A 154 11.22 0.01 23.30
CA THR A 154 10.15 -0.90 23.68
C THR A 154 8.78 -0.20 23.73
N TRP A 155 7.73 -0.99 23.77
CA TRP A 155 6.37 -0.48 24.01
C TRP A 155 6.23 0.28 25.32
N ASP A 156 6.93 -0.19 26.38
CA ASP A 156 6.91 0.50 27.68
C ASP A 156 7.61 1.86 27.61
N ASP A 157 8.72 1.98 26.87
CA ASP A 157 9.38 3.26 26.64
C ASP A 157 8.48 4.22 25.86
N MET A 158 7.81 3.74 24.81
CA MET A 158 6.86 4.52 24.02
C MET A 158 5.68 5.01 24.87
N TYR A 159 5.10 4.11 25.67
CA TYR A 159 3.99 4.49 26.55
C TYR A 159 4.44 5.48 27.62
N ALA A 160 5.61 5.31 28.21
CA ALA A 160 6.15 6.24 29.21
C ALA A 160 6.37 7.65 28.61
N MET A 161 6.88 7.72 27.39
CA MET A 161 7.02 8.99 26.66
C MET A 161 5.66 9.62 26.37
N ALA A 162 4.69 8.85 25.84
CA ALA A 162 3.32 9.31 25.59
C ALA A 162 2.64 9.82 26.85
N LYS A 163 2.79 9.09 27.98
CA LYS A 163 2.21 9.47 29.27
C LYS A 163 2.83 10.77 29.80
N GLY A 164 4.15 10.93 29.65
CA GLY A 164 4.81 12.18 30.04
C GLY A 164 4.33 13.39 29.25
N VAL A 165 4.03 13.21 27.95
CA VAL A 165 3.41 14.26 27.13
C VAL A 165 2.04 14.65 27.66
N VAL A 166 1.15 13.69 27.86
CA VAL A 166 -0.22 13.93 28.38
C VAL A 166 -0.22 14.59 29.76
N ASP A 167 0.71 14.17 30.64
CA ASP A 167 0.78 14.71 31.99
C ASP A 167 1.30 16.15 32.07
N ASN A 168 2.05 16.63 31.08
CA ASN A 168 2.75 17.91 31.14
C ASN A 168 2.46 18.86 29.99
N THR A 169 1.63 18.49 29.02
CA THR A 169 1.23 19.33 27.88
C THR A 169 -0.27 19.18 27.59
N ASP A 170 -0.77 19.99 26.64
CA ASP A 170 -2.16 19.86 26.17
C ASP A 170 -2.28 18.88 24.97
N ALA A 171 -1.16 18.30 24.48
CA ALA A 171 -1.16 17.38 23.38
C ALA A 171 -1.43 15.93 23.85
N ALA A 172 -2.00 15.12 22.96
CA ALA A 172 -2.04 13.69 23.17
C ALA A 172 -0.66 13.05 22.92
N GLY A 173 -0.37 11.97 23.63
CA GLY A 173 0.92 11.28 23.51
C GLY A 173 1.07 10.52 22.20
N VAL A 174 -0.03 9.92 21.70
CA VAL A 174 -0.01 9.09 20.50
C VAL A 174 -1.27 9.27 19.66
N GLY A 175 -1.15 9.16 18.34
CA GLY A 175 -2.27 9.07 17.40
C GLY A 175 -2.61 7.61 17.10
N LEU A 176 -3.87 7.23 17.32
CA LEU A 176 -4.43 5.91 17.02
C LEU A 176 -5.51 5.99 15.96
N ALA A 177 -5.41 5.15 14.93
CA ALA A 177 -6.48 4.92 13.97
C ALA A 177 -7.40 3.81 14.48
N GLY A 178 -8.70 4.03 14.41
CA GLY A 178 -9.73 3.08 14.84
C GLY A 178 -11.00 3.14 14.00
N LYS A 179 -11.00 3.95 12.93
CA LYS A 179 -12.12 4.05 11.98
C LYS A 179 -12.25 2.75 11.18
N ASP A 180 -13.46 2.40 10.74
CA ASP A 180 -13.69 1.27 9.82
C ASP A 180 -13.03 1.55 8.46
N PHE A 181 -11.77 1.20 8.39
CA PHE A 181 -10.90 1.34 7.20
C PHE A 181 -9.63 0.50 7.36
N ASP A 182 -8.96 0.14 6.25
CA ASP A 182 -7.71 -0.66 6.20
C ASP A 182 -6.65 -0.20 7.20
N ASN A 183 -6.54 1.11 7.40
CA ASN A 183 -5.52 1.70 8.26
C ASN A 183 -5.64 1.28 9.74
N THR A 184 -6.81 0.91 10.20
CA THR A 184 -7.01 0.38 11.57
C THR A 184 -6.35 -0.99 11.71
N MET A 185 -6.58 -1.90 10.75
CA MET A 185 -5.88 -3.17 10.68
C MET A 185 -4.37 -2.96 10.54
N HIS A 186 -3.92 -2.12 9.59
CA HIS A 186 -2.50 -1.87 9.36
C HIS A 186 -1.80 -1.31 10.61
N GLN A 187 -2.44 -0.41 11.35
CA GLN A 187 -1.85 0.15 12.55
C GLN A 187 -1.71 -0.91 13.65
N PHE A 188 -2.72 -1.75 13.86
CA PHE A 188 -2.65 -2.87 14.79
C PHE A 188 -1.55 -3.86 14.38
N LEU A 189 -1.45 -4.22 13.11
CA LEU A 189 -0.47 -5.17 12.62
C LEU A 189 0.98 -4.70 12.78
N ASN A 190 1.26 -3.39 12.78
CA ASN A 190 2.61 -2.91 13.13
C ASN A 190 3.02 -3.35 14.54
N TYR A 191 2.13 -3.20 15.50
CA TYR A 191 2.39 -3.63 16.87
C TYR A 191 2.40 -5.16 16.99
N LEU A 192 1.51 -5.87 16.30
CA LEU A 192 1.51 -7.34 16.31
C LEU A 192 2.84 -7.91 15.80
N TYR A 193 3.34 -7.43 14.67
CA TYR A 193 4.61 -7.89 14.12
C TYR A 193 5.81 -7.45 14.96
N SER A 194 5.76 -6.28 15.59
CA SER A 194 6.80 -5.87 16.54
C SER A 194 6.77 -6.68 17.85
N ASN A 195 5.73 -7.49 18.07
CA ASN A 195 5.63 -8.46 19.17
C ASN A 195 5.87 -9.91 18.72
N GLY A 196 6.30 -10.13 17.47
CA GLY A 196 6.56 -11.48 16.93
C GLY A 196 5.29 -12.28 16.62
N GLY A 197 4.09 -11.64 16.63
CA GLY A 197 2.83 -12.29 16.30
C GLY A 197 2.70 -12.56 14.80
N VAL A 198 1.77 -13.46 14.45
CA VAL A 198 1.45 -13.86 13.08
C VAL A 198 -0.06 -13.98 12.95
N VAL A 199 -0.62 -13.51 11.83
CA VAL A 199 -2.07 -13.66 11.57
C VAL A 199 -2.37 -14.99 10.89
N ILE A 200 -1.69 -15.27 9.77
CA ILE A 200 -1.79 -16.52 9.02
C ILE A 200 -0.38 -17.07 8.85
N ASP A 201 -0.18 -18.33 9.23
CA ASP A 201 1.11 -19.00 9.05
C ASP A 201 1.41 -19.15 7.55
N PRO A 202 2.49 -18.53 7.03
CA PRO A 202 2.77 -18.54 5.60
C PRO A 202 3.14 -19.91 5.04
N ALA A 203 3.52 -20.87 5.90
CA ALA A 203 3.91 -22.21 5.49
C ALA A 203 2.72 -23.19 5.46
N THR A 204 1.76 -23.01 6.37
CA THR A 204 0.62 -23.93 6.53
C THR A 204 -0.71 -23.34 6.10
N GLY A 205 -0.82 -22.01 6.02
CA GLY A 205 -2.07 -21.28 5.81
C GLY A 205 -3.00 -21.31 7.03
N GLU A 206 -2.52 -21.73 8.20
CA GLU A 206 -3.33 -21.78 9.41
C GLU A 206 -3.53 -20.39 10.03
N ASN A 207 -4.73 -20.13 10.52
CA ASN A 207 -5.04 -18.98 11.35
C ASN A 207 -4.25 -19.04 12.67
N LYS A 208 -3.50 -17.98 12.98
CA LYS A 208 -2.69 -17.82 14.20
C LYS A 208 -3.11 -16.61 15.03
N LEU A 209 -4.25 -16.00 14.70
CA LEU A 209 -4.71 -14.78 15.39
C LEU A 209 -5.00 -15.02 16.86
N ASP A 210 -5.49 -16.22 17.24
CA ASP A 210 -5.67 -16.63 18.64
C ASP A 210 -4.32 -17.02 19.27
N SER A 211 -3.50 -16.03 19.61
CA SER A 211 -2.17 -16.20 20.17
C SER A 211 -1.94 -15.30 21.40
N GLN A 212 -0.87 -15.60 22.14
CA GLN A 212 -0.43 -14.77 23.27
C GLN A 212 0.02 -13.39 22.76
N GLU A 213 0.74 -13.37 21.64
CA GLU A 213 1.25 -12.15 21.00
C GLU A 213 0.12 -11.22 20.58
N THR A 214 -0.99 -11.75 20.07
CA THR A 214 -2.19 -10.96 19.72
C THR A 214 -2.85 -10.37 20.97
N ARG A 215 -2.98 -11.15 22.05
CA ARG A 215 -3.53 -10.66 23.33
C ARG A 215 -2.69 -9.54 23.91
N GLU A 216 -1.38 -9.73 23.99
CA GLU A 216 -0.43 -8.70 24.46
C GLU A 216 -0.52 -7.43 23.60
N THR A 217 -0.65 -7.59 22.28
CA THR A 217 -0.80 -6.46 21.36
C THR A 217 -2.11 -5.72 21.59
N LEU A 218 -3.21 -6.44 21.77
CA LEU A 218 -4.51 -5.82 21.99
C LEU A 218 -4.59 -5.13 23.38
N GLU A 219 -3.97 -5.72 24.41
CA GLU A 219 -3.79 -5.09 25.72
C GLU A 219 -2.99 -3.79 25.60
N PHE A 220 -1.88 -3.82 24.87
CA PHE A 220 -1.07 -2.62 24.64
C PHE A 220 -1.84 -1.55 23.88
N TYR A 221 -2.61 -1.94 22.84
CA TYR A 221 -3.45 -1.01 22.09
C TYR A 221 -4.49 -0.34 22.99
N GLY A 222 -5.15 -1.12 23.88
CA GLY A 222 -6.05 -0.61 24.90
C GLY A 222 -5.37 0.36 25.88
N LYS A 223 -4.13 0.07 26.28
CA LYS A 223 -3.32 0.95 27.14
C LYS A 223 -2.96 2.27 26.42
N LEU A 224 -2.67 2.23 25.12
CA LEU A 224 -2.40 3.43 24.32
C LEU A 224 -3.61 4.36 24.21
N VAL A 225 -4.85 3.85 24.32
CA VAL A 225 -6.08 4.68 24.32
C VAL A 225 -6.06 5.71 25.46
N GLU A 226 -5.46 5.37 26.61
CA GLU A 226 -5.34 6.29 27.76
C GLU A 226 -4.53 7.57 27.45
N VAL A 227 -3.67 7.51 26.45
CA VAL A 227 -2.75 8.59 26.07
C VAL A 227 -2.93 9.06 24.63
N ALA A 228 -3.97 8.57 23.95
CA ALA A 228 -4.28 8.89 22.56
C ALA A 228 -5.12 10.17 22.43
N GLN A 229 -5.26 10.64 21.18
CA GLN A 229 -6.22 11.68 20.82
C GLN A 229 -7.66 11.24 21.16
N GLU A 230 -8.57 12.22 21.32
CA GLU A 230 -9.96 11.95 21.62
C GLU A 230 -10.66 11.16 20.48
N GLY A 231 -11.44 10.14 20.84
CA GLY A 231 -12.28 9.38 19.93
C GLY A 231 -11.52 8.63 18.83
N PRO A 232 -10.57 7.74 19.14
CA PRO A 232 -9.77 7.05 18.13
C PRO A 232 -10.57 6.35 17.03
N THR A 233 -11.79 5.89 17.32
CA THR A 233 -12.69 5.22 16.35
C THR A 233 -13.19 6.13 15.21
N ALA A 234 -13.01 7.45 15.33
CA ALA A 234 -13.39 8.40 14.29
C ALA A 234 -12.26 8.70 13.30
N TRP A 235 -11.02 8.29 13.60
CA TRP A 235 -9.82 8.72 12.89
C TRP A 235 -9.22 7.60 12.06
N GLU A 236 -8.77 7.97 10.87
CA GLU A 236 -7.86 7.19 10.03
C GLU A 236 -6.46 7.80 10.04
N ARG A 237 -5.46 7.03 9.63
CA ARG A 237 -4.04 7.42 9.71
C ARG A 237 -3.71 8.74 9.00
N ASP A 238 -4.30 9.02 7.83
CA ASP A 238 -4.00 10.24 7.10
C ASP A 238 -4.50 11.51 7.83
N GLN A 239 -5.57 11.37 8.60
CA GLN A 239 -6.06 12.45 9.46
C GLN A 239 -5.16 12.65 10.70
N LEU A 240 -4.50 11.60 11.20
CA LEU A 240 -3.53 11.71 12.29
C LEU A 240 -2.32 12.54 11.89
N LYS A 241 -1.92 12.52 10.60
CA LYS A 241 -0.89 13.40 10.06
C LYS A 241 -1.25 14.88 10.26
N ASP A 242 -2.50 15.25 10.07
CA ASP A 242 -2.95 16.62 10.26
C ASP A 242 -2.87 17.02 11.75
N LEU A 243 -3.25 16.11 12.67
CA LEU A 243 -3.07 16.34 14.11
C LEU A 243 -1.59 16.46 14.51
N PHE A 244 -0.71 15.70 13.88
CA PHE A 244 0.74 15.79 14.09
C PHE A 244 1.29 17.14 13.63
N ASN A 245 0.88 17.59 12.44
CA ASN A 245 1.26 18.90 11.88
C ASN A 245 0.74 20.08 12.73
N ASP A 246 -0.44 19.92 13.32
CA ASP A 246 -1.06 20.93 14.19
C ASP A 246 -0.53 20.87 15.64
N GLY A 247 0.41 19.97 15.95
CA GLY A 247 0.98 19.80 17.28
C GLY A 247 -0.01 19.23 18.33
N GLN A 248 -1.05 18.53 17.89
CA GLN A 248 -2.08 17.96 18.77
C GLN A 248 -1.72 16.53 19.25
N ILE A 249 -0.84 15.84 18.55
CA ILE A 249 -0.30 14.53 18.95
C ILE A 249 1.23 14.54 18.89
N ALA A 250 1.89 13.87 19.83
CA ALA A 250 3.34 13.79 19.87
C ALA A 250 3.92 12.68 18.97
N MET A 251 3.22 11.56 18.83
CA MET A 251 3.69 10.39 18.10
C MET A 251 2.58 9.75 17.26
N TYR A 252 2.96 9.11 16.15
CA TYR A 252 2.09 8.18 15.42
C TYR A 252 2.89 7.31 14.46
N VAL A 253 2.33 6.18 14.05
CA VAL A 253 2.96 5.27 13.08
C VAL A 253 2.51 5.62 11.66
N GLN A 254 3.48 5.84 10.75
CA GLN A 254 3.23 6.25 9.36
C GLN A 254 4.25 5.65 8.40
N GLY A 255 3.95 5.67 7.11
CA GLY A 255 4.87 5.31 6.03
C GLY A 255 5.93 6.39 5.76
N PRO A 256 6.95 6.09 4.94
CA PRO A 256 8.06 7.01 4.71
C PRO A 256 7.64 8.32 4.02
N TRP A 257 6.57 8.32 3.23
CA TRP A 257 6.00 9.53 2.63
C TRP A 257 5.56 10.57 3.66
N GLY A 258 5.29 10.17 4.91
CA GLY A 258 4.92 11.08 5.99
C GLY A 258 5.97 12.14 6.23
N TYR A 259 7.26 11.80 6.08
CA TYR A 259 8.36 12.73 6.32
C TYR A 259 8.27 13.99 5.46
N GLY A 260 7.95 13.86 4.17
CA GLY A 260 7.77 14.98 3.26
C GLY A 260 6.39 15.65 3.32
N GLN A 261 5.45 15.09 4.10
CA GLN A 261 4.11 15.65 4.29
C GLN A 261 3.96 16.42 5.62
N HIS A 262 4.95 16.32 6.50
CA HIS A 262 4.98 17.10 7.73
C HIS A 262 5.47 18.51 7.48
N ASN A 263 5.05 19.45 8.34
CA ASN A 263 5.53 20.81 8.30
C ASN A 263 7.05 20.86 8.53
N GLU A 264 7.76 21.63 7.70
CA GLU A 264 9.23 21.69 7.70
C GLU A 264 9.84 22.24 9.01
N ASP A 265 9.05 22.96 9.81
CA ASP A 265 9.47 23.53 11.09
C ASP A 265 9.32 22.58 12.27
N ILE A 266 8.72 21.42 12.09
CA ILE A 266 8.63 20.39 13.14
C ILE A 266 10.00 19.69 13.30
N ASN A 267 10.55 19.76 14.51
CA ASN A 267 11.70 18.95 14.87
C ASN A 267 11.26 17.48 15.06
N GLN A 268 11.29 16.71 13.97
CA GLN A 268 10.78 15.32 13.97
C GLN A 268 11.91 14.30 14.05
N LEU A 269 11.71 13.28 14.88
CA LEU A 269 12.50 12.07 14.93
C LEU A 269 11.71 10.91 14.31
N VAL A 270 12.36 10.10 13.49
CA VAL A 270 11.79 8.86 12.95
C VAL A 270 12.51 7.69 13.57
N ALA A 271 11.77 6.73 14.10
CA ALA A 271 12.29 5.55 14.77
C ALA A 271 11.58 4.28 14.25
N PRO A 272 12.23 3.11 14.29
CA PRO A 272 11.53 1.86 14.06
C PRO A 272 10.35 1.70 15.02
N VAL A 273 9.32 0.94 14.64
CA VAL A 273 8.24 0.60 15.57
C VAL A 273 8.82 -0.13 16.78
N PRO A 274 8.57 0.34 18.02
CA PRO A 274 9.20 -0.24 19.22
C PRO A 274 8.85 -1.71 19.41
N ALA A 275 9.77 -2.50 19.97
CA ALA A 275 9.57 -3.92 20.24
C ALA A 275 8.53 -4.16 21.33
N GLY A 276 7.66 -5.14 21.10
CA GLY A 276 6.81 -5.71 22.14
C GLY A 276 7.55 -6.68 23.06
N PRO A 277 6.90 -7.19 24.13
CA PRO A 277 7.52 -8.06 25.12
C PRO A 277 8.02 -9.39 24.58
N SER A 278 7.40 -9.90 23.51
CA SER A 278 7.71 -11.22 22.91
C SER A 278 8.48 -11.12 21.59
N GLY A 279 8.77 -9.90 21.11
CA GLY A 279 9.34 -9.68 19.78
C GLY A 279 10.56 -8.78 19.74
N GLU A 280 10.84 -8.33 18.56
CA GLU A 280 11.81 -7.30 18.21
C GLU A 280 11.14 -6.27 17.31
N SER A 281 11.77 -5.12 17.07
CA SER A 281 11.20 -4.11 16.17
C SER A 281 10.77 -4.75 14.84
N GLY A 282 9.52 -4.56 14.47
CA GLY A 282 8.89 -5.13 13.27
C GLY A 282 7.82 -4.18 12.73
N THR A 283 7.33 -4.46 11.53
CA THR A 283 6.37 -3.60 10.84
C THR A 283 5.52 -4.42 9.89
N ILE A 284 4.37 -3.87 9.49
CA ILE A 284 3.63 -4.44 8.37
C ILE A 284 4.38 -4.15 7.05
N LEU A 285 4.44 -5.16 6.19
CA LEU A 285 4.93 -5.07 4.81
C LEU A 285 3.72 -4.94 3.87
N ILE A 286 3.54 -3.76 3.31
CA ILE A 286 2.42 -3.51 2.39
C ILE A 286 2.96 -3.39 0.98
N THR A 287 2.43 -4.21 0.08
CA THR A 287 2.68 -4.12 -1.35
C THR A 287 1.37 -3.83 -2.07
N ASP A 288 1.39 -2.84 -2.94
CA ASP A 288 0.34 -2.62 -3.91
C ASP A 288 0.90 -2.88 -5.31
N SER A 289 0.04 -3.36 -6.20
CA SER A 289 0.43 -3.89 -7.50
C SER A 289 -0.33 -3.22 -8.63
N ILE A 290 0.28 -3.21 -9.80
CA ILE A 290 -0.45 -3.05 -11.06
C ILE A 290 -0.96 -4.42 -11.48
N VAL A 291 -2.25 -4.55 -11.75
CA VAL A 291 -2.87 -5.77 -12.26
C VAL A 291 -3.41 -5.56 -13.67
N VAL A 292 -3.39 -6.62 -14.48
CA VAL A 292 -4.00 -6.65 -15.80
C VAL A 292 -5.36 -7.33 -15.70
N PHE A 293 -6.42 -6.62 -16.05
CA PHE A 293 -7.77 -7.16 -16.01
C PHE A 293 -8.04 -8.02 -17.24
N LYS A 294 -8.73 -9.13 -17.02
CA LYS A 294 -9.21 -10.03 -18.06
C LYS A 294 -10.42 -9.45 -18.76
N GLY A 295 -10.45 -9.57 -20.09
CA GLY A 295 -11.61 -9.18 -20.90
C GLY A 295 -11.61 -7.72 -21.33
N SER A 296 -10.52 -6.96 -21.10
CA SER A 296 -10.35 -5.62 -21.67
C SER A 296 -10.12 -5.65 -23.19
N GLY A 297 -9.67 -6.81 -23.73
CA GLY A 297 -9.36 -7.02 -25.14
C GLY A 297 -7.97 -6.52 -25.57
N HIS A 298 -7.18 -6.00 -24.64
CA HIS A 298 -5.86 -5.40 -24.88
C HIS A 298 -4.80 -5.88 -23.87
N GLU A 299 -4.93 -7.11 -23.36
CA GLU A 299 -4.13 -7.65 -22.26
C GLU A 299 -2.62 -7.64 -22.58
N GLU A 300 -2.21 -7.90 -23.85
CA GLU A 300 -0.78 -7.88 -24.22
C GLU A 300 -0.19 -6.47 -24.10
N LEU A 301 -0.88 -5.45 -24.58
CA LEU A 301 -0.44 -4.04 -24.41
C LEU A 301 -0.49 -3.61 -22.96
N ALA A 302 -1.49 -4.08 -22.20
CA ALA A 302 -1.63 -3.84 -20.77
C ALA A 302 -0.43 -4.44 -19.99
N HIS A 303 0.00 -5.66 -20.33
CA HIS A 303 1.22 -6.27 -19.76
C HIS A 303 2.46 -5.47 -20.08
N GLU A 304 2.64 -5.04 -21.34
CA GLU A 304 3.78 -4.22 -21.75
C GLU A 304 3.84 -2.90 -20.95
N LEU A 305 2.70 -2.21 -20.81
CA LEU A 305 2.65 -0.98 -20.02
C LEU A 305 2.95 -1.23 -18.54
N ALA A 306 2.36 -2.29 -17.95
CA ALA A 306 2.60 -2.66 -16.55
C ALA A 306 4.09 -2.97 -16.30
N GLN A 307 4.75 -3.72 -17.20
CA GLN A 307 6.19 -4.02 -17.12
C GLN A 307 7.04 -2.75 -17.20
N ARG A 308 6.70 -1.80 -18.07
CA ARG A 308 7.43 -0.52 -18.19
C ARG A 308 7.32 0.33 -16.93
N ILE A 309 6.13 0.39 -16.32
CA ILE A 309 5.88 1.18 -15.11
C ILE A 309 6.63 0.60 -13.91
N THR A 310 6.68 -0.73 -13.78
CA THR A 310 7.14 -1.42 -12.56
C THR A 310 8.60 -1.90 -12.60
N SER A 311 9.40 -1.44 -13.56
CA SER A 311 10.77 -1.92 -13.72
C SER A 311 11.80 -0.81 -13.90
N GLY A 312 13.03 -1.12 -13.56
CA GLY A 312 14.22 -0.31 -13.84
C GLY A 312 14.17 1.10 -13.26
N ASP A 313 14.51 2.06 -14.11
CA ASP A 313 14.59 3.47 -13.72
C ASP A 313 13.21 4.08 -13.43
N SER A 314 12.15 3.60 -14.10
CA SER A 314 10.77 4.07 -13.88
C SER A 314 10.31 3.82 -12.45
N GLN A 315 10.58 2.62 -11.94
CA GLN A 315 10.24 2.27 -10.56
C GLN A 315 11.09 3.06 -9.55
N TYR A 316 12.40 3.25 -9.83
CA TYR A 316 13.26 4.08 -8.99
C TYR A 316 12.78 5.53 -8.90
N ASP A 317 12.39 6.11 -10.03
CA ASP A 317 11.88 7.48 -10.09
C ASP A 317 10.56 7.62 -9.31
N LEU A 318 9.71 6.60 -9.38
CA LEU A 318 8.48 6.55 -8.59
C LEU A 318 8.79 6.48 -7.08
N ASP A 319 9.55 5.47 -6.65
CA ASP A 319 9.84 5.24 -5.23
C ASP A 319 10.53 6.44 -4.60
N SER A 320 11.49 7.04 -5.31
CA SER A 320 12.24 8.20 -4.83
C SER A 320 11.39 9.47 -4.76
N SER A 321 10.54 9.72 -5.77
CA SER A 321 9.71 10.92 -5.83
C SER A 321 8.48 10.86 -4.92
N TRP A 322 7.96 9.67 -4.70
CA TRP A 322 6.81 9.46 -3.82
C TRP A 322 7.23 9.22 -2.35
N GLY A 323 8.50 8.87 -2.11
CA GLY A 323 9.00 8.51 -0.78
C GLY A 323 8.49 7.14 -0.34
N LEU A 324 8.68 6.12 -1.19
CA LEU A 324 8.34 4.73 -0.89
C LEU A 324 9.57 3.96 -0.39
N THR A 325 9.34 2.88 0.35
CA THR A 325 10.40 1.91 0.65
C THR A 325 10.86 1.27 -0.66
N PRO A 326 12.19 1.04 -0.86
CA PRO A 326 12.67 0.49 -2.12
C PRO A 326 12.04 -0.88 -2.42
N ILE A 327 11.41 -1.01 -3.58
CA ILE A 327 10.77 -2.24 -4.00
C ILE A 327 11.73 -3.15 -4.80
N LEU A 328 12.68 -2.55 -5.52
CA LEU A 328 13.74 -3.24 -6.24
C LEU A 328 15.05 -3.20 -5.45
N ASP A 329 15.97 -4.10 -5.78
CA ASP A 329 17.35 -4.06 -5.27
C ASP A 329 18.13 -2.94 -5.97
N TYR A 330 17.92 -1.70 -5.52
CA TYR A 330 18.60 -0.53 -6.07
C TYR A 330 20.11 -0.53 -5.85
N ALA A 331 20.61 -1.25 -4.84
CA ALA A 331 22.04 -1.43 -4.64
C ALA A 331 22.65 -2.24 -5.78
N ALA A 332 21.98 -3.31 -6.24
CA ALA A 332 22.39 -4.08 -7.41
C ALA A 332 22.34 -3.25 -8.71
N MET A 333 21.47 -2.24 -8.76
CA MET A 333 21.36 -1.29 -9.89
C MET A 333 22.37 -0.13 -9.80
N GLY A 334 23.18 -0.06 -8.72
CA GLY A 334 24.14 1.02 -8.50
C GLY A 334 23.50 2.34 -8.05
N LYS A 335 22.26 2.33 -7.55
CA LYS A 335 21.49 3.48 -7.07
C LYS A 335 21.40 3.44 -5.53
N THR A 336 22.49 3.79 -4.85
CA THR A 336 22.58 3.66 -3.38
C THR A 336 22.35 4.94 -2.61
N ASP A 337 22.41 6.08 -3.26
CA ASP A 337 22.53 7.39 -2.61
C ASP A 337 21.29 7.79 -1.78
N LEU A 338 20.10 7.36 -2.17
CA LEU A 338 18.87 7.78 -1.53
C LEU A 338 18.51 6.94 -0.29
N TYR A 339 18.72 5.63 -0.34
CA TYR A 339 18.11 4.68 0.61
C TYR A 339 19.06 4.11 1.66
N TYR A 340 20.38 4.26 1.50
CA TYR A 340 21.35 3.48 2.28
C TYR A 340 22.33 4.30 3.12
N GLU A 341 22.53 5.59 2.81
CA GLU A 341 23.61 6.35 3.42
C GLU A 341 23.16 7.28 4.55
N ASP A 342 22.04 8.00 4.43
CA ASP A 342 21.65 9.02 5.39
C ASP A 342 20.12 9.16 5.55
N GLY A 343 19.69 9.86 6.58
CA GLY A 343 18.32 10.30 6.78
C GLY A 343 17.42 9.26 7.46
N ILE A 344 16.15 9.21 7.05
CA ILE A 344 15.11 8.39 7.72
C ILE A 344 15.10 6.93 7.27
N TRP A 345 15.67 6.63 6.10
CA TRP A 345 15.51 5.36 5.41
C TRP A 345 15.97 4.12 6.20
N PRO A 346 17.08 4.18 6.97
CA PRO A 346 17.47 3.03 7.80
C PRO A 346 16.37 2.57 8.76
N ASN A 347 15.49 3.48 9.23
CA ASN A 347 14.40 3.14 10.15
C ASN A 347 13.26 2.37 9.46
N PHE A 348 13.14 2.46 8.14
CA PHE A 348 12.16 1.73 7.33
C PHE A 348 12.74 0.44 6.77
N THR A 349 13.97 0.46 6.26
CA THR A 349 14.58 -0.69 5.59
C THR A 349 15.06 -1.76 6.57
N ALA A 350 15.53 -1.39 7.77
CA ALA A 350 15.99 -2.34 8.78
C ALA A 350 14.91 -3.31 9.27
N THR A 351 13.63 -2.91 9.20
CA THR A 351 12.50 -3.71 9.69
C THR A 351 11.86 -4.60 8.62
N ILE A 352 12.40 -4.61 7.39
CA ILE A 352 11.87 -5.48 6.31
C ILE A 352 12.01 -6.97 6.69
N SER A 353 13.14 -7.37 7.27
CA SER A 353 13.40 -8.77 7.61
C SER A 353 12.60 -9.29 8.81
N THR A 354 12.11 -8.40 9.65
CA THR A 354 11.30 -8.71 10.85
C THR A 354 9.84 -8.35 10.68
N GLY A 355 9.48 -7.78 9.52
CA GLY A 355 8.11 -7.42 9.19
C GLY A 355 7.27 -8.61 8.75
N GLY A 356 5.94 -8.45 8.84
CA GLY A 356 4.97 -9.42 8.35
C GLY A 356 4.09 -8.85 7.23
N PRO A 357 3.61 -9.69 6.30
CA PRO A 357 2.76 -9.26 5.19
C PRO A 357 1.35 -8.90 5.66
N GLU A 358 0.62 -8.18 4.82
CA GLU A 358 -0.85 -8.16 4.95
C GLU A 358 -1.37 -9.59 4.82
N PRO A 359 -2.33 -10.02 5.68
CA PRO A 359 -2.97 -11.32 5.52
C PRO A 359 -3.72 -11.38 4.18
N ILE A 360 -3.53 -12.48 3.45
CA ILE A 360 -4.18 -12.72 2.16
C ILE A 360 -5.30 -13.73 2.38
N VAL A 361 -6.54 -13.32 2.17
CA VAL A 361 -7.76 -14.14 2.33
C VAL A 361 -8.67 -14.01 1.12
N GLU A 362 -9.66 -14.90 0.99
CA GLU A 362 -10.63 -14.82 -0.11
C GLU A 362 -11.58 -13.61 0.04
N ASP A 363 -11.99 -13.29 1.25
CA ASP A 363 -12.84 -12.12 1.55
C ASP A 363 -12.08 -11.06 2.36
N PHE A 364 -11.38 -10.18 1.63
CA PHE A 364 -10.65 -9.07 2.24
C PHE A 364 -11.55 -8.13 3.05
N LYS A 365 -12.81 -7.94 2.64
CA LYS A 365 -13.72 -7.05 3.37
C LYS A 365 -14.12 -7.63 4.74
N SER A 366 -14.32 -8.93 4.80
CA SER A 366 -14.52 -9.63 6.07
C SER A 366 -13.28 -9.56 6.94
N LEU A 367 -12.08 -9.78 6.42
CA LEU A 367 -10.82 -9.60 7.13
C LEU A 367 -10.71 -8.19 7.75
N GLN A 368 -10.97 -7.15 6.96
CA GLN A 368 -10.97 -5.77 7.45
C GLN A 368 -11.94 -5.60 8.62
N SER A 369 -13.14 -6.17 8.52
CA SER A 369 -14.16 -6.08 9.58
C SER A 369 -13.72 -6.81 10.85
N VAL A 370 -13.10 -7.98 10.76
CA VAL A 370 -12.54 -8.73 11.90
C VAL A 370 -11.60 -7.83 12.72
N PHE A 371 -10.62 -7.22 12.06
CA PHE A 371 -9.67 -6.34 12.76
C PHE A 371 -10.32 -5.06 13.27
N THR A 372 -11.22 -4.45 12.48
CA THR A 372 -11.93 -3.24 12.93
C THR A 372 -12.76 -3.53 14.18
N ASN A 373 -13.53 -4.61 14.21
CA ASN A 373 -14.35 -4.98 15.36
C ASN A 373 -13.50 -5.25 16.60
N MET A 374 -12.42 -6.04 16.45
CA MET A 374 -11.50 -6.34 17.54
C MET A 374 -10.86 -5.08 18.13
N VAL A 375 -10.31 -4.20 17.27
CA VAL A 375 -9.65 -2.96 17.68
C VAL A 375 -10.65 -1.96 18.27
N GLN A 376 -11.82 -1.78 17.66
CA GLN A 376 -12.86 -0.90 18.21
C GLN A 376 -13.39 -1.45 19.54
N GLY A 377 -13.53 -2.76 19.66
CA GLY A 377 -13.96 -3.40 20.91
C GLY A 377 -13.05 -3.05 22.09
N ILE A 378 -11.73 -3.07 21.93
CA ILE A 378 -10.81 -2.67 22.99
C ILE A 378 -10.77 -1.15 23.19
N ILE A 379 -10.87 -0.34 22.14
CA ILE A 379 -10.92 1.14 22.25
C ILE A 379 -12.14 1.57 23.06
N LEU A 380 -13.29 0.96 22.81
CA LEU A 380 -14.57 1.27 23.44
C LEU A 380 -14.77 0.54 24.78
N GLN A 381 -13.88 -0.39 25.12
CA GLN A 381 -13.98 -1.25 26.31
C GLN A 381 -15.27 -2.09 26.32
N ASP A 382 -15.68 -2.57 25.13
CA ASP A 382 -16.94 -3.31 24.98
C ASP A 382 -16.84 -4.75 25.49
N ASP A 383 -15.63 -5.36 25.46
CA ASP A 383 -15.39 -6.72 25.94
C ASP A 383 -13.94 -6.90 26.43
N THR A 384 -13.67 -8.07 26.98
CA THR A 384 -12.31 -8.46 27.43
C THR A 384 -11.40 -8.78 26.23
N VAL A 385 -10.09 -8.60 26.41
CA VAL A 385 -9.07 -8.97 25.41
C VAL A 385 -9.25 -10.42 24.95
N ASP A 386 -9.42 -11.35 25.88
CA ASP A 386 -9.58 -12.78 25.56
C ASP A 386 -10.79 -13.05 24.66
N ASN A 387 -11.96 -12.45 24.97
CA ASN A 387 -13.15 -12.62 24.15
C ASN A 387 -13.00 -11.97 22.77
N LEU A 388 -12.45 -10.74 22.71
CA LEU A 388 -12.24 -10.04 21.45
C LEU A 388 -11.30 -10.82 20.51
N VAL A 389 -10.20 -11.37 21.03
CA VAL A 389 -9.25 -12.17 20.23
C VAL A 389 -9.88 -13.49 19.78
N THR A 390 -10.61 -14.18 20.68
CA THR A 390 -11.27 -15.44 20.34
C THR A 390 -12.32 -15.25 19.25
N ILE A 391 -13.18 -14.23 19.37
CA ILE A 391 -14.19 -13.89 18.35
C ILE A 391 -13.52 -13.53 17.02
N ALA A 392 -12.49 -12.68 17.07
CA ALA A 392 -11.77 -12.28 15.85
C ALA A 392 -11.13 -13.48 15.15
N ALA A 393 -10.60 -14.46 15.88
CA ALA A 393 -10.04 -15.67 15.29
C ALA A 393 -11.11 -16.55 14.67
N GLU A 394 -12.28 -16.71 15.30
CA GLU A 394 -13.42 -17.46 14.73
C GLU A 394 -13.94 -16.78 13.45
N GLU A 395 -14.10 -15.45 13.45
CA GLU A 395 -14.51 -14.69 12.27
C GLU A 395 -13.47 -14.72 11.13
N LEU A 396 -12.17 -14.78 11.48
CA LEU A 396 -11.10 -14.92 10.48
C LEU A 396 -11.15 -16.30 9.80
N ASP A 397 -11.43 -17.38 10.53
CA ASP A 397 -11.60 -18.72 9.93
C ASP A 397 -12.75 -18.75 8.92
N GLU A 398 -13.78 -17.91 9.09
CA GLU A 398 -14.89 -17.78 8.14
C GLU A 398 -14.52 -16.96 6.89
N ALA A 399 -13.52 -16.07 6.99
CA ALA A 399 -13.07 -15.20 5.89
C ALA A 399 -11.98 -15.86 5.02
N MET A 400 -11.30 -16.89 5.54
CA MET A 400 -10.22 -17.63 4.87
C MET A 400 -10.76 -18.64 3.85
#